data_19d3cf8184b790a8bcf27e6a893684bd
#
_entry.id   19d3cf8184b790a8bcf27e6a893684bd
#
_cell.length_a   1.000
_cell.length_b   1.000
_cell.length_c   1.000
_cell.angle_alpha   90.00
_cell.angle_beta   90.00
_cell.angle_gamma   90.00
#
_symmetry.space_group_name_H-M   'P 1'
#
loop_
_entity.id
_entity.type
_entity.pdbx_description
1 polymer ?
#
loop_
_entity_poly.entity_id
_entity_poly.type
_entity_poly.pdbx_seq_one_letter_code
_entity_poly.pdbx_strand_id
1 'polypeptide(L)'
;MLHIAKAELNDLDALMVLFDQYQRWLAIRPPLSQTRAFTEQRLHEQDTCILTASYRSSMVGFVHLTPLYSLARARRGLIINDLYVQPDSRGQGIARALISHALKEARARQAACLLLQAHQSNHAAHHLFESFGFIYDVSQYYFLDVTD
;
A
#
# COMPACT_ATOMS: atom_id res chain seq x y z
N MET A 1 13.54 15.82 -6.66
CA MET A 1 13.78 15.14 -5.38
C MET A 1 12.53 14.37 -4.97
N LEU A 2 12.71 13.16 -4.54
CA LEU A 2 11.62 12.30 -4.10
C LEU A 2 11.13 12.72 -2.71
N HIS A 3 9.81 12.83 -2.55
CA HIS A 3 9.17 13.20 -1.30
C HIS A 3 8.14 12.16 -0.91
N ILE A 4 8.24 11.62 0.30
CA ILE A 4 7.31 10.66 0.86
C ILE A 4 6.54 11.34 2.00
N ALA A 5 5.21 11.25 1.96
CA ALA A 5 4.37 11.88 2.97
C ALA A 5 3.08 11.09 3.18
N LYS A 6 2.45 11.29 4.33
CA LYS A 6 1.11 10.77 4.57
C LYS A 6 0.10 11.54 3.73
N ALA A 7 -0.81 10.82 3.09
CA ALA A 7 -1.86 11.43 2.29
C ALA A 7 -2.87 12.15 3.19
N GLU A 8 -3.35 13.29 2.70
CA GLU A 8 -4.39 14.10 3.31
C GLU A 8 -5.56 14.26 2.34
N LEU A 9 -6.66 14.85 2.81
CA LEU A 9 -7.84 15.03 1.96
C LEU A 9 -7.56 15.82 0.69
N ASN A 10 -6.66 16.79 0.73
CA ASN A 10 -6.29 17.55 -0.47
C ASN A 10 -5.49 16.76 -1.49
N ASP A 11 -5.06 15.55 -1.15
CA ASP A 11 -4.38 14.63 -2.08
C ASP A 11 -5.36 13.75 -2.86
N LEU A 12 -6.65 13.83 -2.59
CA LEU A 12 -7.65 12.91 -3.12
C LEU A 12 -7.64 12.85 -4.65
N ASP A 13 -7.61 13.99 -5.33
CA ASP A 13 -7.64 14.01 -6.79
C ASP A 13 -6.41 13.36 -7.40
N ALA A 14 -5.23 13.61 -6.85
CA ALA A 14 -3.98 12.98 -7.32
C ALA A 14 -3.99 11.47 -7.05
N LEU A 15 -4.49 11.06 -5.88
CA LEU A 15 -4.63 9.64 -5.55
C LEU A 15 -5.58 8.93 -6.50
N MET A 16 -6.68 9.58 -6.89
CA MET A 16 -7.65 8.98 -7.81
C MET A 16 -7.03 8.66 -9.16
N VAL A 17 -6.11 9.49 -9.66
CA VAL A 17 -5.38 9.23 -10.90
C VAL A 17 -4.53 7.95 -10.76
N LEU A 18 -3.79 7.80 -9.67
CA LEU A 18 -2.98 6.62 -9.43
C LEU A 18 -3.82 5.38 -9.18
N PHE A 19 -4.92 5.50 -8.45
CA PHE A 19 -5.81 4.36 -8.17
C PHE A 19 -6.46 3.84 -9.44
N ASP A 20 -6.84 4.72 -10.36
CA ASP A 20 -7.37 4.30 -11.65
C ASP A 20 -6.34 3.49 -12.44
N GLN A 21 -5.09 3.95 -12.49
CA GLN A 21 -4.00 3.22 -13.12
C GLN A 21 -3.76 1.86 -12.46
N TYR A 22 -3.75 1.83 -11.13
CA TYR A 22 -3.52 0.64 -10.33
C TYR A 22 -4.62 -0.39 -10.55
N GLN A 23 -5.89 0.04 -10.52
CA GLN A 23 -7.04 -0.83 -10.74
C GLN A 23 -7.04 -1.41 -12.16
N ARG A 24 -6.67 -0.61 -13.16
CA ARG A 24 -6.51 -1.11 -14.54
C ARG A 24 -5.43 -2.17 -14.63
N TRP A 25 -4.31 -1.93 -13.98
CA TRP A 25 -3.20 -2.89 -13.94
C TRP A 25 -3.61 -4.21 -13.29
N LEU A 26 -4.44 -4.16 -12.25
CA LEU A 26 -4.97 -5.34 -11.58
C LEU A 26 -6.17 -5.96 -12.29
N ALA A 27 -6.69 -5.33 -13.34
CA ALA A 27 -7.93 -5.72 -14.03
C ALA A 27 -9.14 -5.73 -13.10
N ILE A 28 -9.16 -4.84 -12.12
CA ILE A 28 -10.28 -4.62 -11.19
C ILE A 28 -10.90 -3.29 -11.52
N ARG A 29 -12.23 -3.25 -11.69
CA ARG A 29 -12.94 -2.07 -12.22
C ARG A 29 -14.16 -1.69 -11.40
N PRO A 30 -14.04 -1.31 -10.11
CA PRO A 30 -15.19 -0.73 -9.41
C PRO A 30 -15.56 0.61 -10.06
N PRO A 31 -16.81 1.07 -9.93
CA PRO A 31 -17.16 2.41 -10.40
C PRO A 31 -16.25 3.47 -9.79
N LEU A 32 -15.84 4.45 -10.60
CA LEU A 32 -14.91 5.49 -10.15
C LEU A 32 -15.46 6.28 -8.95
N SER A 33 -16.77 6.54 -8.95
CA SER A 33 -17.44 7.21 -7.85
C SER A 33 -17.34 6.42 -6.54
N GLN A 34 -17.38 5.10 -6.62
CA GLN A 34 -17.22 4.21 -5.46
C GLN A 34 -15.80 4.28 -4.90
N THR A 35 -14.80 4.22 -5.77
CA THR A 35 -13.39 4.35 -5.37
C THR A 35 -13.16 5.70 -4.70
N ARG A 36 -13.70 6.78 -5.27
CA ARG A 36 -13.54 8.11 -4.71
C ARG A 36 -14.16 8.23 -3.32
N ALA A 37 -15.41 7.82 -3.17
CA ALA A 37 -16.12 7.90 -1.90
C ALA A 37 -15.43 7.06 -0.82
N PHE A 38 -14.98 5.86 -1.18
CA PHE A 38 -14.28 4.98 -0.25
C PHE A 38 -12.94 5.59 0.20
N THR A 39 -12.17 6.13 -0.74
CA THR A 39 -10.88 6.75 -0.45
C THR A 39 -11.04 7.99 0.43
N GLU A 40 -12.01 8.84 0.09
CA GLU A 40 -12.30 10.03 0.87
C GLU A 40 -12.64 9.68 2.32
N GLN A 41 -13.45 8.65 2.53
CA GLN A 41 -13.81 8.18 3.85
C GLN A 41 -12.59 7.66 4.62
N ARG A 42 -11.68 6.91 3.96
CA ARG A 42 -10.45 6.42 4.60
C ARG A 42 -9.56 7.58 5.04
N LEU A 43 -9.43 8.61 4.21
CA LEU A 43 -8.63 9.78 4.54
C LEU A 43 -9.25 10.59 5.69
N HIS A 44 -10.57 10.69 5.71
CA HIS A 44 -11.29 11.40 6.75
C HIS A 44 -11.22 10.68 8.10
N GLU A 45 -11.46 9.37 8.12
CA GLU A 45 -11.48 8.58 9.34
C GLU A 45 -10.10 8.23 9.88
N GLN A 46 -9.08 8.24 9.03
CA GLN A 46 -7.71 7.92 9.40
C GLN A 46 -7.55 6.55 10.06
N ASP A 47 -8.42 5.61 9.68
CA ASP A 47 -8.37 4.23 10.17
C ASP A 47 -7.31 3.39 9.47
N THR A 48 -6.76 3.90 8.38
CA THR A 48 -5.64 3.32 7.64
C THR A 48 -4.62 4.41 7.35
N CYS A 49 -3.49 4.03 6.77
CA CYS A 49 -2.45 4.98 6.41
C CYS A 49 -2.10 4.82 4.93
N ILE A 50 -2.16 5.92 4.18
CA ILE A 50 -1.70 5.96 2.81
C ILE A 50 -0.46 6.87 2.79
N LEU A 51 0.68 6.30 2.36
CA LEU A 51 1.89 7.07 2.12
C LEU A 51 2.02 7.30 0.62
N THR A 52 2.33 8.53 0.24
CA THR A 52 2.47 8.91 -1.16
C THR A 52 3.93 9.23 -1.48
N ALA A 53 4.31 8.94 -2.71
CA ALA A 53 5.60 9.33 -3.26
C ALA A 53 5.38 10.37 -4.35
N SER A 54 6.02 11.51 -4.22
CA SER A 54 5.95 12.59 -5.20
C SER A 54 7.34 12.95 -5.68
N TYR A 55 7.45 13.21 -6.97
CA TYR A 55 8.68 13.64 -7.59
C TYR A 55 8.39 14.92 -8.37
N ARG A 56 9.10 16.01 -8.02
CA ARG A 56 8.86 17.34 -8.62
C ARG A 56 7.38 17.75 -8.54
N SER A 57 6.78 17.56 -7.36
CA SER A 57 5.38 17.88 -7.07
C SER A 57 4.36 17.04 -7.85
N SER A 58 4.79 15.98 -8.52
CA SER A 58 3.92 15.02 -9.19
C SER A 58 3.86 13.73 -8.40
N MET A 59 2.67 13.30 -8.02
CA MET A 59 2.49 12.04 -7.28
C MET A 59 2.71 10.86 -8.23
N VAL A 60 3.66 9.99 -7.89
CA VAL A 60 4.12 8.90 -8.77
C VAL A 60 3.91 7.51 -8.19
N GLY A 61 3.55 7.42 -6.92
CA GLY A 61 3.30 6.12 -6.28
C GLY A 61 2.67 6.28 -4.91
N PHE A 62 2.23 5.16 -4.38
CA PHE A 62 1.64 5.11 -3.03
C PHE A 62 1.82 3.73 -2.41
N VAL A 63 1.68 3.67 -1.10
CA VAL A 63 1.53 2.44 -0.33
C VAL A 63 0.37 2.63 0.64
N HIS A 64 -0.50 1.62 0.73
CA HIS A 64 -1.65 1.61 1.63
C HIS A 64 -1.40 0.60 2.74
N LEU A 65 -1.46 1.06 3.99
CA LEU A 65 -1.19 0.29 5.18
C LEU A 65 -2.44 0.18 6.04
N THR A 66 -2.75 -1.03 6.51
CA THR A 66 -3.86 -1.24 7.44
C THR A 66 -3.36 -1.96 8.69
N PRO A 67 -3.97 -1.69 9.85
CA PRO A 67 -3.61 -2.41 11.06
C PRO A 67 -4.10 -3.85 11.04
N LEU A 68 -3.33 -4.72 11.69
CA LEU A 68 -3.67 -6.11 11.93
C LEU A 68 -3.56 -6.39 13.42
N TYR A 69 -4.53 -7.10 13.98
CA TYR A 69 -4.51 -7.49 15.37
C TYR A 69 -4.58 -9.01 15.49
N SER A 70 -3.64 -9.61 16.23
CA SER A 70 -3.62 -11.05 16.47
C SER A 70 -3.86 -11.30 17.96
N LEU A 71 -5.00 -11.90 18.28
CA LEU A 71 -5.27 -12.30 19.66
C LEU A 71 -4.41 -13.49 20.07
N ALA A 72 -4.17 -14.41 19.13
CA ALA A 72 -3.33 -15.59 19.40
C ALA A 72 -1.92 -15.22 19.84
N ARG A 73 -1.38 -14.12 19.27
CA ARG A 73 -0.01 -13.66 19.56
C ARG A 73 0.04 -12.45 20.49
N ALA A 74 -1.13 -11.90 20.83
CA ALA A 74 -1.26 -10.66 21.61
C ALA A 74 -0.42 -9.51 21.01
N ARG A 75 -0.47 -9.36 19.69
CA ARG A 75 0.35 -8.39 18.94
C ARG A 75 -0.48 -7.64 17.92
N ARG A 76 -0.04 -6.41 17.65
CA ARG A 76 -0.48 -5.65 16.48
C ARG A 76 0.60 -5.70 15.41
N GLY A 77 0.18 -5.61 14.15
CA GLY A 77 1.06 -5.49 13.00
C GLY A 77 0.51 -4.46 12.04
N LEU A 78 1.21 -4.25 10.94
CA LEU A 78 0.70 -3.52 9.77
C LEU A 78 0.74 -4.42 8.56
N ILE A 79 -0.23 -4.22 7.65
CA ILE A 79 -0.29 -4.91 6.38
C ILE A 79 -0.13 -3.88 5.27
N ILE A 80 0.80 -4.13 4.35
CA ILE A 80 0.83 -3.44 3.06
C ILE A 80 -0.23 -4.11 2.18
N ASN A 81 -1.39 -3.46 2.06
CA ASN A 81 -2.46 -3.98 1.21
C ASN A 81 -2.25 -3.63 -0.26
N ASP A 82 -1.70 -2.46 -0.52
CA ASP A 82 -1.52 -1.93 -1.87
C ASP A 82 -0.19 -1.22 -1.95
N LEU A 83 0.52 -1.44 -3.05
CA LEU A 83 1.78 -0.78 -3.36
C LEU A 83 1.84 -0.59 -4.87
N TYR A 84 1.99 0.65 -5.31
CA TYR A 84 2.00 0.96 -6.74
C TYR A 84 2.93 2.12 -7.03
N VAL A 85 3.69 1.98 -8.12
CA VAL A 85 4.50 3.05 -8.70
C VAL A 85 4.13 3.11 -10.17
N GLN A 86 3.81 4.30 -10.68
CA GLN A 86 3.43 4.44 -12.09
C GLN A 86 4.57 3.97 -13.00
N PRO A 87 4.23 3.39 -14.18
CA PRO A 87 5.24 2.71 -15.02
C PRO A 87 6.44 3.57 -15.37
N ASP A 88 6.24 4.83 -15.72
CA ASP A 88 7.33 5.71 -16.14
C ASP A 88 8.30 6.07 -15.02
N SER A 89 7.92 5.81 -13.78
CA SER A 89 8.74 6.14 -12.60
C SER A 89 9.39 4.90 -11.96
N ARG A 90 9.19 3.72 -12.54
CA ARG A 90 9.76 2.48 -12.01
C ARG A 90 11.26 2.40 -12.25
N GLY A 91 11.94 1.56 -11.45
CA GLY A 91 13.37 1.39 -11.55
C GLY A 91 14.20 2.53 -10.97
N GLN A 92 13.60 3.41 -10.20
CA GLN A 92 14.25 4.59 -9.60
C GLN A 92 14.27 4.54 -8.06
N GLY A 93 13.96 3.39 -7.48
CA GLY A 93 14.00 3.22 -6.02
C GLY A 93 12.78 3.76 -5.28
N ILE A 94 11.69 4.09 -5.97
CA ILE A 94 10.51 4.68 -5.33
C ILE A 94 9.77 3.66 -4.46
N ALA A 95 9.59 2.42 -4.95
CA ALA A 95 8.98 1.36 -4.15
C ALA A 95 9.81 1.08 -2.90
N ARG A 96 11.13 1.06 -3.03
CA ARG A 96 12.05 0.89 -1.90
C ARG A 96 11.86 2.00 -0.86
N ALA A 97 11.74 3.24 -1.31
CA ALA A 97 11.51 4.38 -0.43
C ALA A 97 10.17 4.28 0.30
N LEU A 98 9.11 3.87 -0.41
CA LEU A 98 7.79 3.67 0.18
C LEU A 98 7.81 2.57 1.25
N ILE A 99 8.48 1.45 0.98
CA ILE A 99 8.60 0.35 1.97
C ILE A 99 9.42 0.80 3.17
N SER A 100 10.51 1.55 2.96
CA SER A 100 11.30 2.10 4.08
C SER A 100 10.46 2.98 4.98
N HIS A 101 9.61 3.83 4.41
CA HIS A 101 8.70 4.67 5.19
C HIS A 101 7.58 3.86 5.86
N ALA A 102 7.11 2.79 5.21
CA ALA A 102 6.16 1.87 5.84
C ALA A 102 6.76 1.20 7.08
N LEU A 103 8.04 0.81 7.02
CA LEU A 103 8.75 0.27 8.19
C LEU A 103 8.86 1.29 9.32
N LYS A 104 9.14 2.55 9.00
CA LYS A 104 9.17 3.62 10.01
C LYS A 104 7.80 3.81 10.65
N GLU A 105 6.75 3.77 9.85
CA GLU A 105 5.38 3.88 10.34
C GLU A 105 5.01 2.70 11.25
N ALA A 106 5.40 1.49 10.87
CA ALA A 106 5.18 0.30 11.67
C ALA A 106 5.84 0.43 13.04
N ARG A 107 7.10 0.88 13.08
CA ARG A 107 7.82 1.09 14.33
C ARG A 107 7.20 2.20 15.17
N ALA A 108 6.79 3.30 14.55
CA ALA A 108 6.13 4.40 15.25
C ALA A 108 4.81 3.96 15.88
N ARG A 109 4.10 3.02 15.30
CA ARG A 109 2.86 2.45 15.82
C ARG A 109 3.09 1.26 16.76
N GLN A 110 4.35 0.93 17.05
CA GLN A 110 4.71 -0.22 17.88
C GLN A 110 4.16 -1.54 17.31
N ALA A 111 4.10 -1.65 15.99
CA ALA A 111 3.72 -2.89 15.33
C ALA A 111 4.84 -3.92 15.47
N ALA A 112 4.45 -5.17 15.71
CA ALA A 112 5.41 -6.27 15.87
C ALA A 112 5.89 -6.80 14.53
N CYS A 113 5.14 -6.57 13.45
CA CYS A 113 5.49 -7.05 12.12
C CYS A 113 4.88 -6.18 11.04
N LEU A 114 5.42 -6.32 9.84
CA LEU A 114 4.88 -5.76 8.61
C LEU A 114 4.66 -6.92 7.65
N LEU A 115 3.42 -7.08 7.19
CA LEU A 115 3.02 -8.14 6.27
C LEU A 115 2.76 -7.56 4.90
N LEU A 116 2.96 -8.35 3.86
CA LEU A 116 2.54 -8.01 2.51
C LEU A 116 2.27 -9.27 1.71
N GLN A 117 1.51 -9.11 0.63
CA GLN A 117 1.28 -10.19 -0.32
C GLN A 117 1.92 -9.84 -1.66
N ALA A 118 2.54 -10.84 -2.29
CA ALA A 118 3.08 -10.69 -3.64
C ALA A 118 2.66 -11.91 -4.45
N HIS A 119 2.28 -11.67 -5.72
CA HIS A 119 1.97 -12.76 -6.63
C HIS A 119 3.22 -13.61 -6.86
N GLN A 120 3.06 -14.94 -6.92
CA GLN A 120 4.19 -15.86 -7.08
C GLN A 120 5.06 -15.55 -8.30
N SER A 121 4.44 -15.08 -9.38
CA SER A 121 5.15 -14.77 -10.62
C SER A 121 5.86 -13.42 -10.62
N ASN A 122 5.65 -12.59 -9.60
CA ASN A 122 6.26 -11.26 -9.53
C ASN A 122 7.66 -11.34 -8.90
N HIS A 123 8.63 -11.84 -9.66
CA HIS A 123 9.99 -12.05 -9.17
C HIS A 123 10.69 -10.78 -8.74
N ALA A 124 10.47 -9.67 -9.45
CA ALA A 124 11.07 -8.38 -9.11
C ALA A 124 10.59 -7.91 -7.72
N ALA A 125 9.31 -8.08 -7.41
CA ALA A 125 8.76 -7.75 -6.11
C ALA A 125 9.34 -8.65 -5.01
N HIS A 126 9.46 -9.96 -5.26
CA HIS A 126 10.06 -10.88 -4.32
C HIS A 126 11.51 -10.50 -3.97
N HIS A 127 12.33 -10.16 -4.98
CA HIS A 127 13.70 -9.70 -4.75
C HIS A 127 13.74 -8.44 -3.89
N LEU A 128 12.87 -7.49 -4.18
CA LEU A 128 12.79 -6.25 -3.41
C LEU A 128 12.44 -6.53 -1.94
N PHE A 129 11.42 -7.35 -1.71
CA PHE A 129 10.97 -7.66 -0.34
C PHE A 129 12.02 -8.44 0.43
N GLU A 130 12.64 -9.43 -0.18
CA GLU A 130 13.71 -10.20 0.45
C GLU A 130 14.90 -9.31 0.83
N SER A 131 15.19 -8.28 0.03
CA SER A 131 16.28 -7.34 0.33
C SER A 131 16.04 -6.52 1.60
N PHE A 132 14.78 -6.38 2.03
CA PHE A 132 14.43 -5.74 3.31
C PHE A 132 14.44 -6.70 4.48
N GLY A 133 14.58 -8.02 4.23
CA GLY A 133 14.51 -9.03 5.26
C GLY A 133 13.12 -9.66 5.44
N PHE A 134 12.18 -9.39 4.52
CA PHE A 134 10.91 -10.11 4.54
C PHE A 134 11.14 -11.59 4.27
N ILE A 135 10.46 -12.43 5.04
CA ILE A 135 10.54 -13.86 4.91
C ILE A 135 9.24 -14.35 4.28
N TYR A 136 9.35 -15.19 3.23
CA TYR A 136 8.18 -15.75 2.59
C TYR A 136 7.45 -16.67 3.58
N ASP A 137 6.18 -16.36 3.82
CA ASP A 137 5.31 -17.15 4.69
C ASP A 137 4.34 -17.93 3.81
N VAL A 138 4.28 -19.26 4.03
CA VAL A 138 3.42 -20.16 3.26
C VAL A 138 1.98 -20.17 3.75
N SER A 139 1.63 -19.37 4.75
CA SER A 139 0.25 -19.24 5.21
C SER A 139 -0.66 -18.79 4.05
N GLN A 140 -1.78 -19.49 3.88
CA GLN A 140 -2.69 -19.25 2.78
C GLN A 140 -4.01 -18.69 3.29
N TYR A 141 -4.62 -17.82 2.50
CA TYR A 141 -5.94 -17.27 2.77
C TYR A 141 -6.98 -17.98 1.92
N TYR A 142 -8.16 -18.18 2.49
CA TYR A 142 -9.34 -18.56 1.73
C TYR A 142 -10.18 -17.31 1.51
N PHE A 143 -10.74 -17.16 0.33
CA PHE A 143 -11.57 -16.00 -0.01
C PHE A 143 -12.99 -16.46 -0.28
N LEU A 144 -13.96 -15.80 0.34
CA LEU A 144 -15.39 -15.98 0.04
C LEU A 144 -16.01 -14.59 -0.07
N ASP A 145 -16.54 -14.29 -1.24
CA ASP A 145 -17.28 -13.04 -1.43
C ASP A 145 -18.63 -13.17 -0.72
N VAL A 146 -18.89 -12.27 0.22
CA VAL A 146 -20.12 -12.25 1.02
C VAL A 146 -21.05 -11.11 0.63
N THR A 147 -20.74 -10.41 -0.44
CA THR A 147 -21.64 -9.39 -1.00
C THR A 147 -22.77 -10.06 -1.77
N ASP A 148 -23.95 -9.41 -1.81
CA ASP A 148 -25.11 -9.92 -2.53
C ASP A 148 -25.01 -9.69 -4.04
#